data_79747e866fb812f299656f88e11a141f
#
_entry.id   79747e866fb812f299656f88e11a141f
#
_cell.length_a   1.000
_cell.length_b   1.000
_cell.length_c   1.000
_cell.angle_alpha   90.00
_cell.angle_beta   90.00
_cell.angle_gamma   90.00
#
_symmetry.space_group_name_H-M   'P 1'
#
loop_
_entity.id
_entity.type
_entity.pdbx_description
1 polymer ?
#
loop_
_entity_poly.entity_id
_entity_poly.type
_entity_poly.pdbx_seq_one_letter_code
_entity_poly.pdbx_strand_id
1 'polypeptide(L)'
;MFRSYPNPITFTALVFSVLLSGCGFFGDEPDPTAGWSAQRLYDTAKASMRGGSYNDALTYYRKLETRYPFGPYSTQAQLDSAYAYYKMNEPASSVAASDRFIKLHPRHPN
;
A
#
# COMPACT_ATOMS: atom_id res chain seq x y z
N MET A 1 59.41 7.47 -23.05
CA MET A 1 57.99 7.81 -22.96
C MET A 1 57.21 6.57 -22.53
N PHE A 2 56.84 6.50 -21.27
CA PHE A 2 56.01 5.40 -20.77
C PHE A 2 54.53 5.75 -21.01
N ARG A 3 53.92 5.06 -21.94
CA ARG A 3 52.49 5.14 -22.20
C ARG A 3 51.80 4.12 -21.28
N SER A 4 51.35 4.61 -20.14
CA SER A 4 50.58 3.79 -19.18
C SER A 4 49.22 3.48 -19.77
N TYR A 5 49.02 2.27 -20.28
CA TYR A 5 47.70 1.78 -20.61
C TYR A 5 47.05 1.35 -19.30
N PRO A 6 45.85 1.85 -18.97
CA PRO A 6 45.11 1.34 -17.82
C PRO A 6 44.72 -0.11 -18.08
N ASN A 7 45.11 -0.99 -17.16
CA ASN A 7 44.73 -2.40 -17.24
C ASN A 7 43.18 -2.51 -17.29
N PRO A 8 42.63 -3.35 -18.18
CA PRO A 8 41.19 -3.54 -18.32
C PRO A 8 40.54 -4.00 -17.01
N ILE A 9 41.29 -4.66 -16.15
CA ILE A 9 40.84 -5.13 -14.83
C ILE A 9 40.54 -3.95 -13.88
N THR A 10 41.37 -2.89 -13.90
CA THR A 10 41.16 -1.70 -13.08
C THR A 10 39.95 -0.88 -13.54
N PHE A 11 39.69 -0.85 -14.84
CA PHE A 11 38.55 -0.15 -15.40
C PHE A 11 37.24 -0.88 -15.09
N THR A 12 37.26 -2.23 -15.16
CA THR A 12 36.09 -3.07 -14.80
C THR A 12 35.75 -2.98 -13.32
N ALA A 13 36.77 -2.92 -12.43
CA ALA A 13 36.55 -2.77 -11.00
C ALA A 13 35.94 -1.40 -10.65
N LEU A 14 36.33 -0.32 -11.34
CA LEU A 14 35.81 1.02 -11.12
C LEU A 14 34.34 1.13 -11.56
N VAL A 15 33.98 0.51 -12.70
CA VAL A 15 32.60 0.50 -13.20
C VAL A 15 31.68 -0.31 -12.28
N PHE A 16 32.19 -1.43 -11.73
CA PHE A 16 31.39 -2.26 -10.82
C PHE A 16 31.12 -1.58 -9.47
N SER A 17 32.05 -0.74 -8.99
CA SER A 17 31.87 0.01 -7.74
C SER A 17 30.81 1.11 -7.83
N VAL A 18 30.58 1.67 -9.01
CA VAL A 18 29.56 2.72 -9.23
C VAL A 18 28.14 2.13 -9.25
N LEU A 19 27.98 0.86 -9.59
CA LEU A 19 26.66 0.20 -9.66
C LEU A 19 26.10 -0.20 -8.28
N LEU A 20 26.93 -0.25 -7.22
CA LEU A 20 26.47 -0.60 -5.88
C LEU A 20 25.99 0.61 -5.05
N SER A 21 26.15 1.83 -5.53
CA SER A 21 25.75 3.04 -4.80
C SER A 21 24.30 3.45 -5.05
N GLY A 22 23.51 2.65 -5.77
CA GLY A 22 22.14 2.99 -6.20
C GLY A 22 21.01 2.74 -5.20
N CYS A 23 21.29 2.23 -4.00
CA CYS A 23 20.23 1.79 -3.07
C CYS A 23 19.90 2.80 -1.95
N GLY A 24 20.07 4.10 -2.13
CA GLY A 24 19.87 5.06 -1.06
C GLY A 24 19.12 6.34 -1.40
N PHE A 25 18.60 6.50 -2.61
CA PHE A 25 18.08 7.81 -3.04
C PHE A 25 16.56 7.90 -3.22
N PHE A 26 15.83 6.83 -2.98
CA PHE A 26 14.38 6.91 -2.83
C PHE A 26 14.08 7.06 -1.34
N GLY A 27 14.24 8.29 -0.82
CA GLY A 27 13.72 8.64 0.49
C GLY A 27 12.21 8.39 0.49
N ASP A 28 11.71 7.68 1.51
CA ASP A 28 10.28 7.56 1.75
C ASP A 28 9.68 8.96 1.82
N GLU A 29 8.87 9.34 0.84
CA GLU A 29 8.06 10.55 0.97
C GLU A 29 7.19 10.41 2.22
N PRO A 30 7.16 11.44 3.10
CA PRO A 30 6.35 11.36 4.30
C PRO A 30 4.88 11.11 3.91
N ASP A 31 4.26 10.11 4.54
CA ASP A 31 2.85 9.79 4.31
C ASP A 31 1.98 10.99 4.72
N PRO A 32 1.24 11.62 3.79
CA PRO A 32 0.42 12.79 4.08
C PRO A 32 -0.71 12.48 5.09
N THR A 33 -1.02 11.21 5.31
CA THR A 33 -2.01 10.75 6.29
C THR A 33 -1.40 10.40 7.65
N ALA A 34 -0.11 10.68 7.87
CA ALA A 34 0.53 10.45 9.16
C ALA A 34 -0.24 11.20 10.28
N GLY A 35 -0.54 10.51 11.36
CA GLY A 35 -1.29 11.09 12.50
C GLY A 35 -2.80 11.25 12.29
N TRP A 36 -3.37 10.81 11.16
CA TRP A 36 -4.81 10.82 10.99
C TRP A 36 -5.50 9.81 11.91
N SER A 37 -6.64 10.20 12.48
CA SER A 37 -7.47 9.31 13.30
C SER A 37 -8.12 8.21 12.45
N ALA A 38 -8.58 7.14 13.10
CA ALA A 38 -9.36 6.09 12.45
C ALA A 38 -10.60 6.66 11.75
N GLN A 39 -11.31 7.57 12.40
CA GLN A 39 -12.48 8.24 11.82
C GLN A 39 -12.12 9.01 10.56
N ARG A 40 -11.06 9.80 10.59
CA ARG A 40 -10.64 10.60 9.43
C ARG A 40 -10.28 9.73 8.23
N LEU A 41 -9.53 8.65 8.47
CA LEU A 41 -9.20 7.68 7.41
C LEU A 41 -10.45 7.05 6.83
N TYR A 42 -11.39 6.64 7.69
CA TYR A 42 -12.65 6.04 7.27
C TYR A 42 -13.50 7.00 6.44
N ASP A 43 -13.72 8.22 6.94
CA ASP A 43 -14.54 9.24 6.27
C ASP A 43 -13.96 9.63 4.90
N THR A 44 -12.63 9.72 4.80
CA THR A 44 -11.94 9.99 3.53
C THR A 44 -12.11 8.82 2.56
N ALA A 45 -11.97 7.59 3.03
CA ALA A 45 -12.22 6.40 2.20
C ALA A 45 -13.68 6.37 1.70
N LYS A 46 -14.64 6.67 2.56
CA LYS A 46 -16.07 6.75 2.17
C LYS A 46 -16.33 7.85 1.14
N ALA A 47 -15.68 8.99 1.25
CA ALA A 47 -15.77 10.05 0.25
C ALA A 47 -15.22 9.59 -1.10
N SER A 48 -14.08 8.89 -1.11
CA SER A 48 -13.52 8.27 -2.32
C SER A 48 -14.46 7.24 -2.94
N MET A 49 -15.09 6.40 -2.12
CA MET A 49 -16.11 5.44 -2.58
C MET A 49 -17.28 6.14 -3.28
N ARG A 50 -17.81 7.21 -2.69
CA ARG A 50 -18.92 7.98 -3.27
C ARG A 50 -18.53 8.64 -4.59
N GLY A 51 -17.28 9.05 -4.71
CA GLY A 51 -16.72 9.64 -5.95
C GLY A 51 -16.33 8.62 -7.02
N GLY A 52 -16.44 7.31 -6.74
CA GLY A 52 -16.03 6.26 -7.67
C GLY A 52 -14.52 6.01 -7.70
N SER A 53 -13.74 6.64 -6.82
CA SER A 53 -12.29 6.45 -6.69
C SER A 53 -12.00 5.25 -5.77
N TYR A 54 -12.35 4.06 -6.22
CA TYR A 54 -12.28 2.85 -5.42
C TYR A 54 -10.85 2.47 -5.01
N ASN A 55 -9.85 2.68 -5.86
CA ASN A 55 -8.45 2.45 -5.52
C ASN A 55 -7.97 3.35 -4.37
N ASP A 56 -8.37 4.61 -4.38
CA ASP A 56 -8.06 5.54 -3.30
C ASP A 56 -8.76 5.12 -2.00
N ALA A 57 -10.03 4.73 -2.09
CA ALA A 57 -10.77 4.20 -0.95
C ALA A 57 -10.07 2.99 -0.33
N LEU A 58 -9.66 2.01 -1.14
CA LEU A 58 -8.91 0.83 -0.68
C LEU A 58 -7.59 1.21 -0.02
N THR A 59 -6.91 2.23 -0.52
CA THR A 59 -5.67 2.75 0.08
C THR A 59 -5.92 3.28 1.49
N TYR A 60 -6.96 4.10 1.69
CA TYR A 60 -7.31 4.64 3.00
C TYR A 60 -7.82 3.55 3.96
N TYR A 61 -8.64 2.61 3.49
CA TYR A 61 -9.08 1.46 4.29
C TYR A 61 -7.90 0.61 4.76
N ARG A 62 -6.93 0.35 3.90
CA ARG A 62 -5.73 -0.42 4.25
C ARG A 62 -4.87 0.29 5.30
N LYS A 63 -4.71 1.61 5.19
CA LYS A 63 -4.03 2.42 6.21
C LYS A 63 -4.77 2.37 7.55
N LEU A 64 -6.09 2.44 7.50
CA LEU A 64 -6.94 2.32 8.68
C LEU A 64 -6.76 0.95 9.37
N GLU A 65 -6.86 -0.14 8.63
CA GLU A 65 -6.68 -1.50 9.17
C GLU A 65 -5.27 -1.71 9.74
N THR A 66 -4.25 -1.14 9.11
CA THR A 66 -2.86 -1.28 9.56
C THR A 66 -2.58 -0.49 10.85
N ARG A 67 -3.10 0.72 10.96
CA ARG A 67 -2.82 1.61 12.11
C ARG A 67 -3.77 1.39 13.27
N TYR A 68 -5.01 1.04 12.98
CA TYR A 68 -6.10 0.86 13.93
C TYR A 68 -6.81 -0.48 13.69
N PRO A 69 -6.13 -1.62 13.95
CA PRO A 69 -6.63 -2.94 13.56
C PRO A 69 -7.89 -3.38 14.30
N PHE A 70 -8.24 -2.70 15.39
CA PHE A 70 -9.40 -3.02 16.21
C PHE A 70 -10.39 -1.85 16.25
N GLY A 71 -11.67 -2.18 16.39
CA GLY A 71 -12.72 -1.21 16.54
C GLY A 71 -13.68 -1.14 15.34
N PRO A 72 -14.75 -0.34 15.46
CA PRO A 72 -15.86 -0.34 14.50
C PRO A 72 -15.44 0.19 13.11
N TYR A 73 -14.54 1.17 13.05
CA TYR A 73 -14.08 1.71 11.77
C TYR A 73 -13.30 0.69 10.96
N SER A 74 -12.40 -0.07 11.62
CA SER A 74 -11.63 -1.11 10.93
C SER A 74 -12.51 -2.26 10.48
N THR A 75 -13.45 -2.69 11.30
CA THR A 75 -14.44 -3.73 10.94
C THR A 75 -15.24 -3.30 9.72
N GLN A 76 -15.75 -2.08 9.70
CA GLN A 76 -16.53 -1.58 8.57
C GLN A 76 -15.65 -1.37 7.32
N ALA A 77 -14.40 -0.93 7.49
CA ALA A 77 -13.45 -0.77 6.39
C ALA A 77 -13.18 -2.10 5.66
N GLN A 78 -13.08 -3.19 6.40
CA GLN A 78 -12.92 -4.54 5.82
C GLN A 78 -14.11 -4.92 4.95
N LEU A 79 -15.32 -4.67 5.41
CA LEU A 79 -16.55 -4.93 4.65
C LEU A 79 -16.65 -4.03 3.42
N ASP A 80 -16.39 -2.73 3.59
CA ASP A 80 -16.42 -1.76 2.50
C ASP A 80 -15.35 -2.04 1.43
N SER A 81 -14.21 -2.62 1.82
CA SER A 81 -13.17 -3.05 0.88
C SER A 81 -13.67 -4.16 -0.05
N ALA A 82 -14.42 -5.12 0.47
CA ALA A 82 -15.03 -6.17 -0.37
C ALA A 82 -16.00 -5.56 -1.40
N TYR A 83 -16.78 -4.56 -1.00
CA TYR A 83 -17.68 -3.83 -1.89
C TYR A 83 -16.90 -3.01 -2.94
N ALA A 84 -15.79 -2.36 -2.55
CA ALA A 84 -14.94 -1.63 -3.48
C ALA A 84 -14.41 -2.55 -4.60
N TYR A 85 -13.91 -3.73 -4.26
CA TYR A 85 -13.47 -4.73 -5.25
C TYR A 85 -14.61 -5.17 -6.16
N TYR A 86 -15.80 -5.36 -5.63
CA TYR A 86 -17.00 -5.66 -6.45
C TYR A 86 -17.27 -4.55 -7.47
N LYS A 87 -17.23 -3.29 -7.03
CA LYS A 87 -17.45 -2.12 -7.90
C LYS A 87 -16.37 -1.96 -8.97
N MET A 88 -15.16 -2.42 -8.70
CA MET A 88 -14.05 -2.43 -9.65
C MET A 88 -14.11 -3.60 -10.64
N ASN A 89 -15.15 -4.43 -10.56
CA ASN A 89 -15.26 -5.66 -11.34
C ASN A 89 -14.08 -6.64 -11.09
N GLU A 90 -13.68 -6.76 -9.83
CA GLU A 90 -12.67 -7.71 -9.35
C GLU A 90 -13.31 -8.79 -8.46
N PRO A 91 -14.06 -9.75 -9.04
CA PRO A 91 -14.84 -10.70 -8.25
C PRO A 91 -13.98 -11.61 -7.36
N ALA A 92 -12.80 -12.02 -7.81
CA ALA A 92 -11.92 -12.86 -7.01
C ALA A 92 -11.43 -12.12 -5.75
N SER A 93 -11.03 -10.86 -5.88
CA SER A 93 -10.64 -10.01 -4.76
C SER A 93 -11.80 -9.73 -3.80
N SER A 94 -12.99 -9.49 -4.35
CA SER A 94 -14.22 -9.28 -3.56
C SER A 94 -14.56 -10.50 -2.73
N VAL A 95 -14.55 -11.70 -3.32
CA VAL A 95 -14.82 -12.95 -2.60
C VAL A 95 -13.77 -13.18 -1.51
N ALA A 96 -12.49 -13.02 -1.82
CA ALA A 96 -11.41 -13.18 -0.84
C ALA A 96 -11.55 -12.21 0.35
N ALA A 97 -11.89 -10.95 0.09
CA ALA A 97 -12.13 -9.95 1.13
C ALA A 97 -13.35 -10.30 1.98
N SER A 98 -14.44 -10.77 1.37
CA SER A 98 -15.65 -11.21 2.06
C SER A 98 -15.40 -12.44 2.93
N ASP A 99 -14.70 -13.44 2.43
CA ASP A 99 -14.32 -14.63 3.19
C ASP A 99 -13.46 -14.28 4.42
N ARG A 100 -12.50 -13.39 4.22
CA ARG A 100 -11.68 -12.88 5.32
C ARG A 100 -12.53 -12.19 6.38
N PHE A 101 -13.46 -11.34 5.96
CA PHE A 101 -14.38 -10.64 6.88
C PHE A 101 -15.21 -11.62 7.70
N ILE A 102 -15.83 -12.61 7.08
CA ILE A 102 -16.66 -13.62 7.74
C ILE A 102 -15.84 -14.42 8.76
N LYS A 103 -14.61 -14.79 8.43
CA LYS A 103 -13.72 -15.54 9.32
C LYS A 103 -13.29 -14.72 10.54
N LEU A 104 -13.05 -13.42 10.36
CA LEU A 104 -12.63 -12.53 11.44
C LEU A 104 -13.81 -12.06 12.32
N HIS A 105 -15.00 -11.98 11.75
CA HIS A 105 -16.19 -11.43 12.39
C HIS A 105 -17.42 -12.35 12.24
N PRO A 106 -17.35 -13.61 12.76
CA PRO A 106 -18.39 -14.62 12.52
C PRO A 106 -19.76 -14.27 13.13
N ARG A 107 -19.81 -13.26 14.00
CA ARG A 107 -21.05 -12.80 14.66
C ARG A 107 -21.53 -11.44 14.17
N HIS A 108 -20.91 -10.90 13.13
CA HIS A 108 -21.32 -9.61 12.57
C HIS A 108 -22.65 -9.77 11.84
N PRO A 109 -23.62 -8.83 12.00
CA PRO A 109 -24.96 -8.97 11.44
C PRO A 109 -25.06 -8.79 9.92
N ASN A 110 -24.02 -8.27 9.24
CA ASN A 110 -24.01 -8.07 7.77
C ASN A 110 -23.30 -9.21 7.06
#